data_b8e905d431220231aeadcd18ea6b9c68
#
_entry.id   b8e905d431220231aeadcd18ea6b9c68
#
_cell.length_a   1.000
_cell.length_b   1.000
_cell.length_c   1.000
_cell.angle_alpha   90.00
_cell.angle_beta   90.00
_cell.angle_gamma   90.00
#
_symmetry.space_group_name_H-M   'P 1'
#
loop_
_entity.id
_entity.type
_entity.pdbx_description
1 polymer ?
#
loop_
_entity_poly.entity_id
_entity_poly.type
_entity_poly.pdbx_seq_one_letter_code
_entity_poly.pdbx_strand_id
1 'polypeptide(L)'
;MGHCTPQPPSIWEIQVNIVVLPFSYAVVLLLAGAGQDRSYVLSGLVVASLVGTFVGLVAHRASNLVQFHVLELYAVLPARMELMVVGAVAAYALVVLPQVMILLGLAIGLAQTGAKALLAVPGTFLGLLFLALLGVFLGTLIRNPYKAQGLFPLLSWILLLGAPVYYKAESLPRAYVIVLLVNPLTHVLNVIRPHLGFAPLVDIRVSVGLLVVLGGLMGLYAARGLKDPKMLERFF
;
A
#
# COMPACT_ATOMS: atom_id res chain seq x y z
N MET A 1 31.01 18.14 17.53
CA MET A 1 29.57 17.90 17.36
C MET A 1 29.45 16.63 16.52
N GLY A 2 29.12 15.49 17.18
CA GLY A 2 29.04 14.21 16.52
C GLY A 2 27.77 14.18 15.67
N HIS A 3 27.92 14.03 14.35
CA HIS A 3 26.81 13.71 13.46
C HIS A 3 26.30 12.30 13.80
N CYS A 4 25.21 12.21 14.57
CA CYS A 4 24.43 10.98 14.63
C CYS A 4 23.83 10.73 13.25
N THR A 5 24.49 9.90 12.45
CA THR A 5 23.87 9.34 11.25
C THR A 5 22.70 8.46 11.72
N PRO A 6 21.47 8.72 11.25
CA PRO A 6 20.35 7.85 11.58
C PRO A 6 20.68 6.43 11.07
N GLN A 7 20.78 5.48 11.98
CA GLN A 7 20.96 4.09 11.62
C GLN A 7 19.76 3.63 10.77
N PRO A 8 19.99 2.87 9.69
CA PRO A 8 18.89 2.28 8.95
C PRO A 8 18.06 1.41 9.91
N PRO A 9 16.72 1.41 9.78
CA PRO A 9 15.88 0.58 10.61
C PRO A 9 16.37 -0.87 10.53
N SER A 10 16.54 -1.49 11.67
CA SER A 10 16.97 -2.88 11.74
C SER A 10 15.93 -3.76 11.03
N ILE A 11 16.37 -4.87 10.44
CA ILE A 11 15.46 -5.86 9.81
C ILE A 11 14.33 -6.25 10.78
N TRP A 12 14.63 -6.26 12.07
CA TRP A 12 13.69 -6.54 13.16
C TRP A 12 12.58 -5.47 13.28
N GLU A 13 12.91 -4.19 13.20
CA GLU A 13 11.92 -3.11 13.24
C GLU A 13 10.98 -3.15 12.03
N ILE A 14 11.53 -3.51 10.86
CA ILE A 14 10.75 -3.72 9.64
C ILE A 14 9.78 -4.90 9.84
N GLN A 15 10.25 -6.01 10.39
CA GLN A 15 9.42 -7.19 10.66
C GLN A 15 8.34 -6.93 11.70
N VAL A 16 8.65 -6.22 12.78
CA VAL A 16 7.67 -5.84 13.82
C VAL A 16 6.55 -5.00 13.23
N ASN A 17 6.86 -3.99 12.44
CA ASN A 17 5.85 -3.12 11.84
C ASN A 17 5.03 -3.82 10.74
N ILE A 18 5.64 -4.69 9.94
CA ILE A 18 4.94 -5.35 8.82
C ILE A 18 4.13 -6.56 9.29
N VAL A 19 4.62 -7.32 10.27
CA VAL A 19 4.03 -8.59 10.67
C VAL A 19 3.26 -8.48 11.99
N VAL A 20 3.90 -7.97 13.03
CA VAL A 20 3.32 -8.02 14.40
C VAL A 20 2.12 -7.08 14.55
N LEU A 21 2.20 -5.86 14.03
CA LEU A 21 1.10 -4.90 14.16
C LEU A 21 -0.18 -5.36 13.45
N PRO A 22 -0.18 -5.73 12.16
CA PRO A 22 -1.41 -6.21 11.52
C PRO A 22 -1.94 -7.51 12.14
N PHE A 23 -1.06 -8.41 12.59
CA PHE A 23 -1.48 -9.65 13.26
C PHE A 23 -2.11 -9.38 14.62
N SER A 24 -1.57 -8.47 15.42
CA SER A 24 -2.16 -8.08 16.72
C SER A 24 -3.54 -7.43 16.52
N TYR A 25 -3.70 -6.58 15.52
CA TYR A 25 -5.00 -6.02 15.14
C TYR A 25 -5.97 -7.11 14.66
N ALA A 26 -5.48 -8.09 13.88
CA ALA A 26 -6.30 -9.22 13.44
C ALA A 26 -6.84 -10.01 14.62
N VAL A 27 -5.98 -10.33 15.58
CA VAL A 27 -6.36 -11.08 16.79
C VAL A 27 -7.38 -10.29 17.62
N VAL A 28 -7.12 -8.99 17.87
CA VAL A 28 -8.03 -8.14 18.64
C VAL A 28 -9.39 -8.03 17.97
N LEU A 29 -9.42 -7.77 16.64
CA LEU A 29 -10.68 -7.65 15.90
C LEU A 29 -11.44 -8.97 15.78
N LEU A 30 -10.74 -10.11 15.65
CA LEU A 30 -11.36 -11.43 15.61
C LEU A 30 -11.93 -11.83 16.99
N LEU A 31 -11.29 -11.41 18.08
CA LEU A 31 -11.76 -11.66 19.44
C LEU A 31 -12.89 -10.70 19.85
N ALA A 32 -12.80 -9.43 19.45
CA ALA A 32 -13.80 -8.40 19.77
C ALA A 32 -15.04 -8.47 18.87
N GLY A 33 -14.91 -9.08 17.68
CA GLY A 33 -15.91 -9.04 16.62
C GLY A 33 -16.96 -10.13 16.67
N ALA A 34 -17.59 -10.39 17.81
CA ALA A 34 -18.64 -11.41 17.97
C ALA A 34 -19.88 -11.24 17.06
N GLY A 35 -19.94 -10.22 16.19
CA GLY A 35 -21.05 -9.97 15.26
C GLY A 35 -20.63 -9.52 13.86
N GLN A 36 -19.34 -9.38 13.57
CA GLN A 36 -18.88 -8.99 12.23
C GLN A 36 -18.41 -10.22 11.44
N ASP A 37 -18.70 -10.22 10.13
CA ASP A 37 -18.19 -11.25 9.23
C ASP A 37 -16.65 -11.26 9.24
N ARG A 38 -16.07 -12.31 9.79
CA ARG A 38 -14.60 -12.47 9.94
C ARG A 38 -13.86 -12.28 8.61
N SER A 39 -14.43 -12.78 7.53
CA SER A 39 -13.90 -12.65 6.18
C SER A 39 -13.85 -11.17 5.74
N TYR A 40 -14.82 -10.33 6.16
CA TYR A 40 -14.81 -8.89 5.91
C TYR A 40 -13.63 -8.20 6.59
N VAL A 41 -13.42 -8.49 7.86
CA VAL A 41 -12.31 -7.92 8.65
C VAL A 41 -10.96 -8.35 8.08
N LEU A 42 -10.80 -9.64 7.76
CA LEU A 42 -9.56 -10.17 7.19
C LEU A 42 -9.24 -9.53 5.83
N SER A 43 -10.22 -9.29 4.96
CA SER A 43 -10.00 -8.58 3.70
C SER A 43 -9.55 -7.13 3.92
N GLY A 44 -10.05 -6.47 4.95
CA GLY A 44 -9.60 -5.14 5.38
C GLY A 44 -8.14 -5.16 5.84
N LEU A 45 -7.75 -6.17 6.63
CA LEU A 45 -6.37 -6.33 7.13
C LEU A 45 -5.38 -6.61 6.00
N VAL A 46 -5.78 -7.34 4.95
CA VAL A 46 -4.98 -7.51 3.72
C VAL A 46 -4.62 -6.14 3.15
N VAL A 47 -5.63 -5.27 2.96
CA VAL A 47 -5.40 -3.93 2.40
C VAL A 47 -4.60 -3.05 3.37
N ALA A 48 -4.86 -3.13 4.67
CA ALA A 48 -4.10 -2.38 5.68
C ALA A 48 -2.61 -2.76 5.68
N SER A 49 -2.28 -4.05 5.55
CA SER A 49 -0.90 -4.53 5.43
C SER A 49 -0.21 -4.00 4.18
N LEU A 50 -0.91 -3.98 3.05
CA LEU A 50 -0.40 -3.43 1.80
C LEU A 50 -0.16 -1.91 1.91
N VAL A 51 -1.07 -1.16 2.52
CA VAL A 51 -0.92 0.29 2.72
C VAL A 51 0.27 0.60 3.62
N GLY A 52 0.40 -0.08 4.76
CA GLY A 52 1.52 0.10 5.67
C GLY A 52 2.86 -0.15 4.98
N THR A 53 2.93 -1.17 4.14
CA THR A 53 4.14 -1.51 3.40
C THR A 53 4.43 -0.53 2.27
N PHE A 54 3.48 -0.27 1.40
CA PHE A 54 3.76 0.49 0.17
C PHE A 54 3.66 2.01 0.37
N VAL A 55 2.66 2.50 1.09
CA VAL A 55 2.51 3.94 1.36
C VAL A 55 3.42 4.37 2.52
N GLY A 56 3.61 3.51 3.52
CA GLY A 56 4.53 3.79 4.63
C GLY A 56 6.00 3.60 4.24
N LEU A 57 6.40 2.35 3.97
CA LEU A 57 7.82 1.99 3.85
C LEU A 57 8.40 2.21 2.45
N VAL A 58 7.71 1.76 1.38
CA VAL A 58 8.21 1.92 0.01
C VAL A 58 8.26 3.39 -0.38
N ALA A 59 7.25 4.19 -0.03
CA ALA A 59 7.26 5.63 -0.30
C ALA A 59 8.42 6.33 0.42
N HIS A 60 8.67 5.96 1.68
CA HIS A 60 9.81 6.48 2.43
C HIS A 60 11.15 6.06 1.79
N ARG A 61 11.27 4.79 1.39
CA ARG A 61 12.48 4.30 0.70
C ARG A 61 12.70 5.00 -0.63
N ALA A 62 11.65 5.18 -1.42
CA ALA A 62 11.72 5.89 -2.69
C ALA A 62 12.12 7.37 -2.51
N SER A 63 11.60 8.04 -1.47
CA SER A 63 11.99 9.40 -1.11
C SER A 63 13.49 9.48 -0.73
N ASN A 64 14.02 8.47 -0.02
CA ASN A 64 15.43 8.41 0.36
C ASN A 64 16.35 8.16 -0.83
N LEU A 65 15.93 7.33 -1.80
CA LEU A 65 16.72 7.04 -3.00
C LEU A 65 16.92 8.28 -3.90
N VAL A 66 16.03 9.26 -3.83
CA VAL A 66 16.09 10.50 -4.64
C VAL A 66 16.91 11.61 -3.95
N GLN A 67 17.57 11.32 -2.81
CA GLN A 67 18.41 12.29 -2.13
C GLN A 67 19.79 12.42 -2.77
N PHE A 68 20.36 13.63 -2.72
CA PHE A 68 21.62 13.97 -3.35
C PHE A 68 22.78 13.04 -2.94
N HIS A 69 23.04 12.89 -1.65
CA HIS A 69 24.14 12.05 -1.16
C HIS A 69 23.99 10.55 -1.51
N VAL A 70 22.74 10.10 -1.69
CA VAL A 70 22.45 8.74 -2.15
C VAL A 70 22.67 8.64 -3.65
N LEU A 71 22.31 9.68 -4.41
CA LEU A 71 22.55 9.75 -5.85
C LEU A 71 24.04 9.76 -6.19
N GLU A 72 24.85 10.50 -5.43
CA GLU A 72 26.33 10.46 -5.59
C GLU A 72 26.89 9.06 -5.38
N LEU A 73 26.44 8.36 -4.34
CA LEU A 73 26.87 6.98 -4.10
C LEU A 73 26.48 6.04 -5.26
N TYR A 74 25.31 6.25 -5.83
CA TYR A 74 24.80 5.43 -6.94
C TYR A 74 25.34 5.84 -8.31
N ALA A 75 25.83 7.07 -8.48
CA ALA A 75 26.48 7.51 -9.71
C ALA A 75 27.75 6.70 -10.03
N VAL A 76 28.38 6.11 -9.01
CA VAL A 76 29.54 5.23 -9.15
C VAL A 76 29.15 3.80 -9.54
N LEU A 77 27.87 3.43 -9.38
CA LEU A 77 27.37 2.09 -9.70
C LEU A 77 26.77 2.06 -11.11
N PRO A 78 27.03 1.03 -11.93
CA PRO A 78 26.47 0.91 -13.28
C PRO A 78 24.98 0.50 -13.27
N ALA A 79 24.23 0.95 -12.27
CA ALA A 79 22.83 0.58 -12.08
C ALA A 79 21.89 1.76 -12.40
N ARG A 80 20.85 1.51 -13.20
CA ARG A 80 19.83 2.50 -13.49
C ARG A 80 18.94 2.72 -12.26
N MET A 81 18.66 3.97 -11.94
CA MET A 81 17.83 4.37 -10.80
C MET A 81 16.46 3.65 -10.78
N GLU A 82 15.87 3.47 -11.96
CA GLU A 82 14.60 2.76 -12.14
C GLU A 82 14.67 1.32 -11.63
N LEU A 83 15.76 0.60 -11.93
CA LEU A 83 15.95 -0.77 -11.47
C LEU A 83 16.10 -0.87 -9.95
N MET A 84 16.70 0.14 -9.33
CA MET A 84 16.84 0.18 -7.87
C MET A 84 15.49 0.41 -7.18
N VAL A 85 14.65 1.29 -7.73
CA VAL A 85 13.28 1.50 -7.23
C VAL A 85 12.44 0.24 -7.42
N VAL A 86 12.50 -0.39 -8.61
CA VAL A 86 11.80 -1.66 -8.87
C VAL A 86 12.30 -2.77 -7.95
N GLY A 87 13.61 -2.87 -7.74
CA GLY A 87 14.22 -3.83 -6.81
C GLY A 87 13.74 -3.61 -5.37
N ALA A 88 13.67 -2.37 -4.92
CA ALA A 88 13.12 -2.04 -3.60
C ALA A 88 11.65 -2.44 -3.49
N VAL A 89 10.81 -2.08 -4.47
CA VAL A 89 9.39 -2.48 -4.53
C VAL A 89 9.25 -4.00 -4.46
N ALA A 90 10.03 -4.74 -5.27
CA ALA A 90 10.00 -6.20 -5.30
C ALA A 90 10.42 -6.80 -3.96
N ALA A 91 11.47 -6.27 -3.31
CA ALA A 91 11.90 -6.74 -2.00
C ALA A 91 10.81 -6.56 -0.93
N TYR A 92 10.18 -5.39 -0.85
CA TYR A 92 9.09 -5.16 0.09
C TYR A 92 7.84 -5.99 -0.25
N ALA A 93 7.54 -6.19 -1.53
CA ALA A 93 6.47 -7.09 -1.97
C ALA A 93 6.73 -8.53 -1.49
N LEU A 94 7.95 -9.04 -1.67
CA LEU A 94 8.31 -10.39 -1.21
C LEU A 94 8.20 -10.54 0.31
N VAL A 95 8.49 -9.50 1.08
CA VAL A 95 8.37 -9.53 2.55
C VAL A 95 6.91 -9.52 3.00
N VAL A 96 6.03 -8.75 2.33
CA VAL A 96 4.62 -8.65 2.74
C VAL A 96 3.73 -9.77 2.16
N LEU A 97 4.12 -10.36 1.03
CA LEU A 97 3.33 -11.39 0.35
C LEU A 97 2.95 -12.58 1.24
N PRO A 98 3.84 -13.20 2.03
CA PRO A 98 3.45 -14.33 2.90
C PRO A 98 2.32 -13.97 3.85
N GLN A 99 2.39 -12.80 4.48
CA GLN A 99 1.37 -12.31 5.39
C GLN A 99 0.04 -12.05 4.67
N VAL A 100 0.10 -11.38 3.51
CA VAL A 100 -1.08 -11.10 2.67
C VAL A 100 -1.74 -12.39 2.22
N MET A 101 -0.95 -13.39 1.81
CA MET A 101 -1.47 -14.70 1.36
C MET A 101 -2.10 -15.48 2.50
N ILE A 102 -1.55 -15.43 3.71
CA ILE A 102 -2.15 -16.07 4.90
C ILE A 102 -3.49 -15.40 5.23
N LEU A 103 -3.53 -14.06 5.33
CA LEU A 103 -4.76 -13.33 5.66
C LEU A 103 -5.84 -13.52 4.58
N LEU A 104 -5.45 -13.47 3.31
CA LEU A 104 -6.35 -13.69 2.19
C LEU A 104 -6.84 -15.14 2.15
N GLY A 105 -5.97 -16.13 2.38
CA GLY A 105 -6.32 -17.55 2.46
C GLY A 105 -7.33 -17.83 3.57
N LEU A 106 -7.15 -17.21 4.74
CA LEU A 106 -8.12 -17.28 5.84
C LEU A 106 -9.44 -16.60 5.47
N ALA A 107 -9.40 -15.43 4.80
CA ALA A 107 -10.60 -14.75 4.34
C ALA A 107 -11.40 -15.59 3.32
N ILE A 108 -10.70 -16.24 2.38
CA ILE A 108 -11.29 -17.14 1.38
C ILE A 108 -11.87 -18.40 2.06
N GLY A 109 -11.15 -18.99 3.00
CA GLY A 109 -11.61 -20.18 3.71
C GLY A 109 -12.84 -19.94 4.58
N LEU A 110 -13.04 -18.71 5.06
CA LEU A 110 -14.23 -18.30 5.83
C LEU A 110 -15.36 -17.75 4.94
N ALA A 111 -15.09 -17.48 3.66
CA ALA A 111 -16.08 -16.97 2.73
C ALA A 111 -17.08 -18.08 2.33
N GLN A 112 -18.37 -17.72 2.30
CA GLN A 112 -19.43 -18.68 1.95
C GLN A 112 -19.65 -18.82 0.42
N THR A 113 -18.78 -18.19 -0.39
CA THR A 113 -18.91 -18.11 -1.87
C THR A 113 -18.25 -19.27 -2.62
N GLY A 114 -17.61 -20.19 -1.90
CA GLY A 114 -16.94 -21.37 -2.48
C GLY A 114 -15.82 -20.96 -3.44
N ALA A 115 -15.74 -21.61 -4.62
CA ALA A 115 -14.68 -21.37 -5.61
C ALA A 115 -14.61 -19.92 -6.13
N LYS A 116 -15.71 -19.15 -6.07
CA LYS A 116 -15.69 -17.73 -6.49
C LYS A 116 -14.80 -16.86 -5.60
N ALA A 117 -14.58 -17.25 -4.34
CA ALA A 117 -13.68 -16.54 -3.44
C ALA A 117 -12.23 -16.47 -3.94
N LEU A 118 -11.80 -17.44 -4.78
CA LEU A 118 -10.48 -17.45 -5.39
C LEU A 118 -10.24 -16.25 -6.32
N LEU A 119 -11.30 -15.65 -6.87
CA LEU A 119 -11.20 -14.45 -7.69
C LEU A 119 -10.79 -13.19 -6.86
N ALA A 120 -10.80 -13.27 -5.53
CA ALA A 120 -10.20 -12.24 -4.68
C ALA A 120 -8.67 -12.15 -4.83
N VAL A 121 -8.00 -13.24 -5.24
CA VAL A 121 -6.55 -13.28 -5.43
C VAL A 121 -6.08 -12.28 -6.50
N PRO A 122 -6.55 -12.32 -7.76
CA PRO A 122 -6.16 -11.34 -8.77
C PRO A 122 -6.56 -9.92 -8.37
N GLY A 123 -7.68 -9.72 -7.67
CA GLY A 123 -8.06 -8.42 -7.11
C GLY A 123 -7.04 -7.90 -6.10
N THR A 124 -6.52 -8.76 -5.24
CA THR A 124 -5.48 -8.41 -4.27
C THR A 124 -4.16 -8.05 -4.97
N PHE A 125 -3.77 -8.79 -6.02
CA PHE A 125 -2.59 -8.45 -6.81
C PHE A 125 -2.73 -7.11 -7.54
N LEU A 126 -3.91 -6.79 -8.07
CA LEU A 126 -4.19 -5.47 -8.64
C LEU A 126 -4.05 -4.37 -7.58
N GLY A 127 -4.59 -4.59 -6.38
CA GLY A 127 -4.44 -3.69 -5.25
C GLY A 127 -2.98 -3.49 -4.82
N LEU A 128 -2.20 -4.58 -4.77
CA LEU A 128 -0.76 -4.54 -4.48
C LEU A 128 -0.03 -3.69 -5.52
N LEU A 129 -0.26 -3.95 -6.82
CA LEU A 129 0.38 -3.20 -7.90
C LEU A 129 0.03 -1.72 -7.83
N PHE A 130 -1.25 -1.40 -7.63
CA PHE A 130 -1.71 -0.01 -7.48
C PHE A 130 -1.02 0.68 -6.29
N LEU A 131 -0.99 0.05 -5.12
CA LEU A 131 -0.38 0.62 -3.92
C LEU A 131 1.13 0.74 -4.04
N ALA A 132 1.79 -0.18 -4.74
CA ALA A 132 3.21 -0.07 -5.05
C ALA A 132 3.49 1.17 -5.93
N LEU A 133 2.70 1.38 -6.99
CA LEU A 133 2.81 2.57 -7.84
C LEU A 133 2.49 3.86 -7.07
N LEU A 134 1.48 3.86 -6.21
CA LEU A 134 1.16 4.97 -5.33
C LEU A 134 2.33 5.28 -4.39
N GLY A 135 2.93 4.27 -3.76
CA GLY A 135 4.08 4.44 -2.87
C GLY A 135 5.28 5.06 -3.59
N VAL A 136 5.63 4.56 -4.77
CA VAL A 136 6.72 5.13 -5.58
C VAL A 136 6.39 6.56 -6.02
N PHE A 137 5.17 6.82 -6.46
CA PHE A 137 4.71 8.16 -6.84
C PHE A 137 4.86 9.15 -5.67
N LEU A 138 4.38 8.80 -4.49
CA LEU A 138 4.49 9.63 -3.29
C LEU A 138 5.95 9.86 -2.89
N GLY A 139 6.79 8.84 -2.96
CA GLY A 139 8.20 8.94 -2.67
C GLY A 139 8.95 9.85 -3.64
N THR A 140 8.61 9.82 -4.92
CA THR A 140 9.19 10.73 -5.93
C THR A 140 8.67 12.16 -5.81
N LEU A 141 7.46 12.35 -5.30
CA LEU A 141 6.84 13.65 -5.07
C LEU A 141 7.44 14.36 -3.85
N ILE A 142 7.65 13.63 -2.74
CA ILE A 142 8.17 14.16 -1.47
C ILE A 142 9.63 13.75 -1.32
N ARG A 143 10.52 14.60 -1.82
CA ARG A 143 11.98 14.35 -1.84
C ARG A 143 12.68 14.63 -0.52
N ASN A 144 12.01 15.25 0.44
CA ASN A 144 12.60 15.57 1.75
C ASN A 144 12.34 14.42 2.74
N PRO A 145 13.38 13.71 3.21
CA PRO A 145 13.25 12.54 4.08
C PRO A 145 12.61 12.85 5.42
N TYR A 146 12.90 14.03 5.99
CA TYR A 146 12.33 14.44 7.28
C TYR A 146 10.81 14.68 7.15
N LYS A 147 10.37 15.31 6.05
CA LYS A 147 8.94 15.45 5.75
C LYS A 147 8.30 14.11 5.43
N ALA A 148 8.98 13.26 4.67
CA ALA A 148 8.51 11.92 4.30
C ALA A 148 8.26 11.05 5.52
N GLN A 149 9.15 11.09 6.52
CA GLN A 149 9.06 10.30 7.74
C GLN A 149 7.80 10.60 8.57
N GLY A 150 7.32 11.83 8.57
CA GLY A 150 6.07 12.21 9.25
C GLY A 150 4.83 12.05 8.38
N LEU A 151 4.93 12.43 7.09
CA LEU A 151 3.78 12.49 6.19
C LEU A 151 3.28 11.13 5.73
N PHE A 152 4.17 10.18 5.41
CA PHE A 152 3.72 8.88 4.88
C PHE A 152 2.96 8.03 5.89
N PRO A 153 3.39 7.90 7.17
CA PRO A 153 2.57 7.25 8.18
C PRO A 153 1.22 7.94 8.37
N LEU A 154 1.21 9.28 8.45
CA LEU A 154 -0.02 10.05 8.58
C LEU A 154 -0.95 9.82 7.38
N LEU A 155 -0.41 9.86 6.16
CA LEU A 155 -1.19 9.59 4.95
C LEU A 155 -1.74 8.17 4.92
N SER A 156 -0.96 7.18 5.36
CA SER A 156 -1.42 5.79 5.50
C SER A 156 -2.62 5.70 6.45
N TRP A 157 -2.57 6.38 7.59
CA TRP A 157 -3.69 6.44 8.53
C TRP A 157 -4.92 7.14 7.95
N ILE A 158 -4.74 8.29 7.28
CA ILE A 158 -5.85 9.02 6.63
C ILE A 158 -6.51 8.14 5.57
N LEU A 159 -5.74 7.45 4.75
CA LEU A 159 -6.26 6.54 3.74
C LEU A 159 -7.03 5.37 4.36
N LEU A 160 -6.50 4.76 5.42
CA LEU A 160 -7.13 3.63 6.10
C LEU A 160 -8.42 4.03 6.82
N LEU A 161 -8.44 5.16 7.51
CA LEU A 161 -9.63 5.67 8.19
C LEU A 161 -10.69 6.17 7.21
N GLY A 162 -10.26 6.76 6.10
CA GLY A 162 -11.14 7.23 5.02
C GLY A 162 -11.64 6.14 4.09
N ALA A 163 -11.29 4.87 4.29
CA ALA A 163 -11.80 3.74 3.54
C ALA A 163 -12.58 2.79 4.47
N PRO A 164 -13.58 2.04 3.98
CA PRO A 164 -14.37 1.12 4.79
C PRO A 164 -13.57 -0.17 5.12
N VAL A 165 -12.37 -0.01 5.69
CA VAL A 165 -11.46 -1.12 6.03
C VAL A 165 -12.03 -1.92 7.20
N TYR A 166 -12.46 -1.22 8.26
CA TYR A 166 -12.86 -1.81 9.54
C TYR A 166 -14.37 -1.74 9.81
N TYR A 167 -15.12 -1.07 8.95
CA TYR A 167 -16.58 -0.89 9.12
C TYR A 167 -17.31 -1.13 7.80
N LYS A 168 -18.59 -1.54 7.90
CA LYS A 168 -19.43 -1.76 6.72
C LYS A 168 -19.97 -0.41 6.21
N ALA A 169 -19.69 -0.10 4.95
CA ALA A 169 -20.16 1.15 4.34
C ALA A 169 -21.68 1.23 4.19
N GLU A 170 -22.35 0.07 4.15
CA GLU A 170 -23.81 -0.04 4.08
C GLU A 170 -24.54 0.58 5.29
N SER A 171 -23.86 0.64 6.44
CA SER A 171 -24.41 1.26 7.66
C SER A 171 -24.33 2.79 7.68
N LEU A 172 -23.69 3.40 6.67
CA LEU A 172 -23.44 4.83 6.61
C LEU A 172 -24.48 5.57 5.75
N PRO A 173 -24.80 6.83 6.05
CA PRO A 173 -25.59 7.68 5.19
C PRO A 173 -24.95 7.84 3.80
N ARG A 174 -25.79 7.95 2.74
CA ARG A 174 -25.34 8.05 1.34
C ARG A 174 -24.28 9.13 1.10
N ALA A 175 -24.37 10.27 1.79
CA ALA A 175 -23.40 11.35 1.66
C ALA A 175 -21.98 10.90 2.05
N TYR A 176 -21.84 10.08 3.09
CA TYR A 176 -20.53 9.54 3.50
C TYR A 176 -20.00 8.51 2.50
N VAL A 177 -20.86 7.71 1.89
CA VAL A 177 -20.47 6.74 0.87
C VAL A 177 -19.82 7.44 -0.33
N ILE A 178 -20.32 8.61 -0.74
CA ILE A 178 -19.72 9.42 -1.80
C ILE A 178 -18.29 9.85 -1.43
N VAL A 179 -18.09 10.28 -0.19
CA VAL A 179 -16.73 10.66 0.30
C VAL A 179 -15.80 9.46 0.32
N LEU A 180 -16.29 8.28 0.72
CA LEU A 180 -15.49 7.04 0.68
C LEU A 180 -15.05 6.68 -0.74
N LEU A 181 -15.84 6.96 -1.77
CA LEU A 181 -15.51 6.68 -3.16
C LEU A 181 -14.40 7.56 -3.73
N VAL A 182 -14.07 8.68 -3.08
CA VAL A 182 -12.88 9.48 -3.44
C VAL A 182 -11.60 8.78 -3.02
N ASN A 183 -11.66 7.92 -2.00
CA ASN A 183 -10.50 7.21 -1.50
C ASN A 183 -10.16 5.99 -2.38
N PRO A 184 -8.94 5.91 -2.96
CA PRO A 184 -8.57 4.80 -3.83
C PRO A 184 -8.57 3.44 -3.13
N LEU A 185 -8.39 3.38 -1.81
CA LEU A 185 -8.46 2.13 -1.06
C LEU A 185 -9.88 1.53 -1.06
N THR A 186 -10.91 2.36 -1.13
CA THR A 186 -12.29 1.89 -1.27
C THR A 186 -12.45 1.05 -2.55
N HIS A 187 -11.81 1.47 -3.64
CA HIS A 187 -11.83 0.73 -4.90
C HIS A 187 -11.02 -0.57 -4.84
N VAL A 188 -9.89 -0.59 -4.10
CA VAL A 188 -9.14 -1.83 -3.85
C VAL A 188 -10.01 -2.83 -3.09
N LEU A 189 -10.68 -2.41 -2.01
CA LEU A 189 -11.61 -3.25 -1.25
C LEU A 189 -12.80 -3.69 -2.11
N ASN A 190 -13.32 -2.80 -2.96
CA ASN A 190 -14.45 -3.08 -3.84
C ASN A 190 -14.14 -4.10 -4.95
N VAL A 191 -12.86 -4.30 -5.28
CA VAL A 191 -12.42 -5.38 -6.20
C VAL A 191 -12.27 -6.72 -5.46
N ILE A 192 -11.92 -6.73 -4.17
CA ILE A 192 -11.67 -7.94 -3.39
C ILE A 192 -12.95 -8.52 -2.78
N ARG A 193 -13.72 -7.69 -2.08
CA ARG A 193 -14.86 -8.09 -1.22
C ARG A 193 -16.03 -8.75 -1.92
N PRO A 194 -16.43 -8.37 -3.13
CA PRO A 194 -17.55 -9.04 -3.81
C PRO A 194 -17.31 -10.52 -4.06
N HIS A 195 -16.05 -10.90 -4.26
CA HIS A 195 -15.68 -12.31 -4.41
C HIS A 195 -15.75 -13.09 -3.10
N LEU A 196 -15.70 -12.40 -1.95
CA LEU A 196 -15.88 -12.99 -0.63
C LEU A 196 -17.35 -12.99 -0.16
N GLY A 197 -18.30 -12.52 -1.00
CA GLY A 197 -19.74 -12.55 -0.72
C GLY A 197 -20.32 -11.24 -0.21
N PHE A 198 -19.56 -10.13 -0.26
CA PHE A 198 -20.07 -8.81 0.17
C PHE A 198 -20.59 -8.01 -1.03
N ALA A 199 -21.58 -7.16 -0.79
CA ALA A 199 -22.13 -6.31 -1.83
C ALA A 199 -21.07 -5.29 -2.31
N PRO A 200 -20.89 -5.07 -3.63
CA PRO A 200 -20.03 -4.03 -4.15
C PRO A 200 -20.64 -2.66 -3.89
N LEU A 201 -19.83 -1.66 -3.53
CA LEU A 201 -20.27 -0.27 -3.36
C LEU A 201 -20.53 0.42 -4.71
N VAL A 202 -19.74 0.05 -5.72
CA VAL A 202 -19.86 0.48 -7.12
C VAL A 202 -19.57 -0.70 -8.02
N ASP A 203 -19.91 -0.59 -9.30
CA ASP A 203 -19.53 -1.64 -10.28
C ASP A 203 -18.02 -1.92 -10.22
N ILE A 204 -17.68 -3.21 -10.12
CA ILE A 204 -16.29 -3.69 -10.03
C ILE A 204 -15.47 -3.18 -11.22
N ARG A 205 -16.08 -3.10 -12.42
CA ARG A 205 -15.41 -2.62 -13.63
C ARG A 205 -14.95 -1.16 -13.49
N VAL A 206 -15.76 -0.32 -12.86
CA VAL A 206 -15.41 1.08 -12.57
C VAL A 206 -14.22 1.14 -11.61
N SER A 207 -14.24 0.32 -10.55
CA SER A 207 -13.13 0.26 -9.59
C SER A 207 -11.84 -0.23 -10.24
N VAL A 208 -11.89 -1.28 -11.05
CA VAL A 208 -10.73 -1.79 -11.80
C VAL A 208 -10.20 -0.72 -12.76
N GLY A 209 -11.10 -0.10 -13.56
CA GLY A 209 -10.72 0.96 -14.50
C GLY A 209 -10.03 2.13 -13.81
N LEU A 210 -10.58 2.59 -12.67
CA LEU A 210 -10.00 3.68 -11.88
C LEU A 210 -8.61 3.32 -11.34
N LEU A 211 -8.44 2.13 -10.76
CA LEU A 211 -7.14 1.68 -10.24
C LEU A 211 -6.09 1.56 -11.36
N VAL A 212 -6.46 1.05 -12.53
CA VAL A 212 -5.56 0.93 -13.69
C VAL A 212 -5.17 2.30 -14.23
N VAL A 213 -6.13 3.20 -14.41
CA VAL A 213 -5.87 4.55 -14.95
C VAL A 213 -5.03 5.37 -13.97
N LEU A 214 -5.44 5.46 -12.69
CA LEU A 214 -4.68 6.20 -11.69
C LEU A 214 -3.29 5.59 -11.47
N GLY A 215 -3.20 4.27 -11.34
CA GLY A 215 -1.91 3.58 -11.19
C GLY A 215 -1.00 3.81 -12.39
N GLY A 216 -1.54 3.74 -13.61
CA GLY A 216 -0.81 4.04 -14.83
C GLY A 216 -0.28 5.48 -14.89
N LEU A 217 -1.12 6.46 -14.54
CA LEU A 217 -0.71 7.88 -14.47
C LEU A 217 0.39 8.10 -13.42
N MET A 218 0.24 7.52 -12.24
CA MET A 218 1.24 7.60 -11.17
C MET A 218 2.56 6.94 -11.58
N GLY A 219 2.49 5.77 -12.22
CA GLY A 219 3.67 5.06 -12.74
C GLY A 219 4.39 5.86 -13.83
N LEU A 220 3.66 6.45 -14.76
CA LEU A 220 4.22 7.32 -15.80
C LEU A 220 4.88 8.58 -15.21
N TYR A 221 4.25 9.19 -14.22
CA TYR A 221 4.83 10.35 -13.54
C TYR A 221 6.13 9.97 -12.82
N ALA A 222 6.11 8.89 -12.06
CA ALA A 222 7.28 8.40 -11.34
C ALA A 222 8.43 8.03 -12.30
N ALA A 223 8.12 7.34 -13.41
CA ALA A 223 9.11 6.98 -14.41
C ALA A 223 9.76 8.20 -15.08
N ARG A 224 8.97 9.25 -15.36
CA ARG A 224 9.52 10.52 -15.90
C ARG A 224 10.38 11.22 -14.86
N GLY A 225 9.93 11.28 -13.61
CA GLY A 225 10.68 11.91 -12.53
C GLY A 225 12.02 11.23 -12.22
N LEU A 226 12.12 9.92 -12.44
CA LEU A 226 13.37 9.17 -12.25
C LEU A 226 14.34 9.27 -13.44
N LYS A 227 13.84 9.63 -14.65
CA LYS A 227 14.65 9.78 -15.87
C LYS A 227 15.19 11.20 -16.10
N ASP A 228 14.72 12.21 -15.35
CA ASP A 228 15.06 13.60 -15.62
C ASP A 228 16.54 13.88 -15.30
N PRO A 229 17.40 14.10 -16.32
CA PRO A 229 18.82 14.40 -16.12
C PRO A 229 19.03 15.73 -15.38
N LYS A 230 18.05 16.65 -15.38
CA LYS A 230 18.09 17.90 -14.61
C LYS A 230 18.09 17.67 -13.11
N MET A 231 17.80 16.45 -12.64
CA MET A 231 18.06 16.07 -11.26
C MET A 231 19.56 16.09 -10.95
N LEU A 232 20.41 15.73 -11.90
CA LEU A 232 21.88 15.74 -11.74
C LEU A 232 22.47 17.14 -12.03
N GLU A 233 21.92 17.87 -13.03
CA GLU A 233 22.45 19.18 -13.44
C GLU A 233 22.15 20.32 -12.46
N ARG A 234 21.15 20.22 -11.60
CA ARG A 234 20.87 21.25 -10.57
C ARG A 234 21.85 21.26 -9.41
N PHE A 235 22.86 20.40 -9.45
CA PHE A 235 23.82 20.20 -8.38
C PHE A 235 25.28 20.45 -8.81
N PHE A 236 25.49 20.84 -10.08
CA PHE A 236 26.73 21.42 -10.60
C PHE A 236 26.47 22.87 -11.01
#